data_1bf04cb6a6e450ca7f05ebb3cabd52f0
#
_entry.id   1bf04cb6a6e450ca7f05ebb3cabd52f0
#
_cell.length_a   1.000
_cell.length_b   1.000
_cell.length_c   1.000
_cell.angle_alpha   90.00
_cell.angle_beta   90.00
_cell.angle_gamma   90.00
#
_symmetry.space_group_name_H-M   'P 1'
#
loop_
_entity.id
_entity.type
_entity.pdbx_description
1 polymer ?
#
loop_
_entity_poly.entity_id
_entity_poly.type
_entity_poly.pdbx_seq_one_letter_code
_entity_poly.pdbx_strand_id
1 'polypeptide(L)'
;FLFCLFFVFSYTQDLAILKYKGGGDWYGNPTALPNLIKFCNDNINTKINPKPQTVEVGSSDIFQFPLLHMTGHGNVFFSETDAENLSNYLISGGFLHIDDNYGMEPYITEELKKVFPDKDLVELPKSHVIFNMVYKFPKGLPKIHEHDGKRPQAFGLFHEN
;
A
#
# COMPACT_ATOMS: atom_id res chain seq x y z
N PHE A 1 18.42 16.13 -44.59
CA PHE A 1 17.67 15.15 -43.80
C PHE A 1 17.98 15.40 -42.33
N LEU A 2 17.01 15.99 -41.60
CA LEU A 2 17.11 16.21 -40.15
C LEU A 2 16.57 14.95 -39.46
N PHE A 3 17.46 14.20 -38.80
CA PHE A 3 17.10 13.00 -38.02
C PHE A 3 16.65 13.46 -36.63
N CYS A 4 15.35 13.57 -36.38
CA CYS A 4 14.84 13.80 -35.02
C CYS A 4 14.94 12.50 -34.23
N LEU A 5 15.92 12.40 -33.35
CA LEU A 5 15.99 11.34 -32.33
C LEU A 5 14.90 11.63 -31.30
N PHE A 6 13.81 10.89 -31.38
CA PHE A 6 12.83 10.82 -30.27
C PHE A 6 13.42 9.98 -29.14
N PHE A 7 13.89 10.62 -28.09
CA PHE A 7 14.17 9.95 -26.81
C PHE A 7 12.83 9.56 -26.21
N VAL A 8 12.46 8.29 -26.31
CA VAL A 8 11.39 7.72 -25.53
C VAL A 8 11.92 7.56 -24.10
N PHE A 9 11.62 8.51 -23.24
CA PHE A 9 11.83 8.34 -21.81
C PHE A 9 10.89 7.22 -21.33
N SER A 10 11.44 6.05 -21.06
CA SER A 10 10.74 4.99 -20.37
C SER A 10 10.67 5.41 -18.89
N TYR A 11 9.54 6.01 -18.48
CA TYR A 11 9.30 6.25 -17.05
C TYR A 11 9.14 4.90 -16.38
N THR A 12 10.11 4.51 -15.57
CA THR A 12 9.95 3.46 -14.59
C THR A 12 9.18 4.03 -13.41
N GLN A 13 8.07 3.42 -13.04
CA GLN A 13 7.38 3.78 -11.81
C GLN A 13 8.18 3.22 -10.63
N ASP A 14 8.32 4.01 -9.57
CA ASP A 14 8.90 3.57 -8.32
C ASP A 14 7.79 3.31 -7.30
N LEU A 15 7.97 2.27 -6.50
CA LEU A 15 7.13 1.99 -5.34
C LEU A 15 7.94 2.20 -4.07
N ALA A 16 7.27 2.50 -2.95
CA ALA A 16 7.97 2.72 -1.71
C ALA A 16 7.36 1.95 -0.54
N ILE A 17 8.24 1.58 0.40
CA ILE A 17 7.88 1.11 1.73
C ILE A 17 7.67 2.34 2.60
N LEU A 18 6.51 2.40 3.27
CA LEU A 18 6.17 3.49 4.17
C LEU A 18 6.75 3.24 5.56
N LYS A 19 7.69 4.08 5.96
CA LYS A 19 8.29 4.06 7.28
C LYS A 19 7.46 4.91 8.24
N TYR A 20 6.95 4.28 9.29
CA TYR A 20 6.12 4.90 10.33
C TYR A 20 6.80 4.83 11.70
N LYS A 21 6.26 5.57 12.65
CA LYS A 21 6.70 5.61 14.06
C LYS A 21 5.79 4.73 14.92
N GLY A 22 6.11 4.59 16.21
CA GLY A 22 5.29 3.84 17.17
C GLY A 22 5.93 2.54 17.65
N GLY A 23 7.05 2.13 17.08
CA GLY A 23 7.80 0.93 17.50
C GLY A 23 7.44 -0.35 16.77
N GLY A 24 6.47 -0.31 15.84
CA GLY A 24 6.24 -1.43 14.93
C GLY A 24 7.35 -1.60 13.90
N ASP A 25 7.48 -2.81 13.37
CA ASP A 25 8.56 -3.21 12.47
C ASP A 25 8.20 -2.94 10.99
N TRP A 26 8.07 -1.68 10.61
CA TRP A 26 7.79 -1.24 9.24
C TRP A 26 8.72 -1.88 8.18
N TYR A 27 9.86 -2.39 8.59
CA TYR A 27 10.85 -3.10 7.78
C TYR A 27 10.60 -4.61 7.69
N GLY A 28 9.52 -5.10 8.29
CA GLY A 28 9.09 -6.48 8.18
C GLY A 28 8.84 -6.89 6.73
N ASN A 29 8.90 -8.20 6.45
CA ASN A 29 8.64 -8.75 5.11
C ASN A 29 9.50 -8.11 3.99
N PRO A 30 10.83 -8.05 4.10
CA PRO A 30 11.68 -7.28 3.19
C PRO A 30 11.61 -7.75 1.73
N THR A 31 11.08 -8.93 1.48
CA THR A 31 10.91 -9.51 0.14
C THR A 31 9.51 -9.31 -0.45
N ALA A 32 8.53 -8.83 0.33
CA ALA A 32 7.14 -8.73 -0.12
C ALA A 32 7.01 -7.79 -1.32
N LEU A 33 7.41 -6.54 -1.15
CA LEU A 33 7.30 -5.55 -2.23
C LEU A 33 8.21 -5.85 -3.43
N PRO A 34 9.48 -6.28 -3.28
CA PRO A 34 10.29 -6.77 -4.41
C PRO A 34 9.64 -7.92 -5.18
N ASN A 35 9.02 -8.89 -4.49
CA ASN A 35 8.33 -10.01 -5.15
C ASN A 35 7.08 -9.54 -5.89
N LEU A 36 6.30 -8.60 -5.32
CA LEU A 36 5.16 -7.99 -5.98
C LEU A 36 5.60 -7.26 -7.26
N ILE A 37 6.65 -6.46 -7.19
CA ILE A 37 7.21 -5.74 -8.34
C ILE A 37 7.63 -6.73 -9.44
N LYS A 38 8.39 -7.77 -9.06
CA LYS A 38 8.80 -8.80 -10.01
C LYS A 38 7.59 -9.46 -10.67
N PHE A 39 6.60 -9.84 -9.87
CA PHE A 39 5.36 -10.44 -10.38
C PHE A 39 4.65 -9.52 -11.37
N CYS A 40 4.48 -8.24 -11.06
CA CYS A 40 3.83 -7.26 -11.93
C CYS A 40 4.60 -7.09 -13.26
N ASN A 41 5.92 -6.97 -13.18
CA ASN A 41 6.75 -6.82 -14.37
C ASN A 41 6.68 -8.05 -15.29
N ASP A 42 6.66 -9.25 -14.70
CA ASP A 42 6.66 -10.51 -15.45
C ASP A 42 5.28 -10.87 -16.04
N ASN A 43 4.17 -10.50 -15.37
CA ASN A 43 2.85 -11.05 -15.68
C ASN A 43 1.84 -10.03 -16.21
N ILE A 44 1.99 -8.75 -15.90
CA ILE A 44 1.06 -7.68 -16.34
C ILE A 44 1.76 -6.55 -17.10
N ASN A 45 2.96 -6.82 -17.57
CA ASN A 45 3.74 -5.95 -18.45
C ASN A 45 3.97 -4.54 -17.89
N THR A 46 4.18 -4.42 -16.57
CA THR A 46 4.60 -3.17 -15.94
C THR A 46 6.11 -2.95 -16.12
N LYS A 47 6.56 -1.72 -15.86
CA LYS A 47 7.98 -1.35 -15.85
C LYS A 47 8.30 -0.66 -14.53
N ILE A 48 8.07 -1.37 -13.42
CA ILE A 48 8.35 -0.88 -12.08
C ILE A 48 9.82 -1.13 -11.76
N ASN A 49 10.47 -0.16 -11.12
CA ASN A 49 11.84 -0.33 -10.64
C ASN A 49 11.92 -1.52 -9.67
N PRO A 50 12.79 -2.50 -9.91
CA PRO A 50 12.87 -3.70 -9.07
C PRO A 50 13.31 -3.44 -7.63
N LYS A 51 13.89 -2.26 -7.36
CA LYS A 51 14.35 -1.86 -6.04
C LYS A 51 13.42 -0.78 -5.46
N PRO A 52 12.49 -1.15 -4.55
CA PRO A 52 11.62 -0.16 -3.91
C PRO A 52 12.42 0.82 -3.05
N GLN A 53 11.88 2.02 -2.91
CA GLN A 53 12.41 3.05 -2.03
C GLN A 53 11.83 2.89 -0.61
N THR A 54 12.35 3.67 0.34
CA THR A 54 11.76 3.81 1.69
C THR A 54 11.48 5.29 1.92
N VAL A 55 10.28 5.62 2.38
CA VAL A 55 9.88 7.01 2.61
C VAL A 55 9.15 7.13 3.95
N GLU A 56 9.36 8.22 4.68
CA GLU A 56 8.66 8.52 5.94
C GLU A 56 7.29 9.12 5.67
N VAL A 57 6.30 8.81 6.51
CA VAL A 57 4.90 9.28 6.37
C VAL A 57 4.82 10.81 6.23
N GLY A 58 5.60 11.53 7.02
CA GLY A 58 5.61 13.01 7.02
C GLY A 58 6.48 13.65 5.94
N SER A 59 7.16 12.86 5.07
CA SER A 59 7.97 13.41 3.99
C SER A 59 7.10 13.79 2.79
N SER A 60 7.41 14.93 2.17
CA SER A 60 6.82 15.30 0.86
C SER A 60 7.19 14.33 -0.26
N ASP A 61 8.22 13.49 -0.05
CA ASP A 61 8.65 12.53 -1.05
C ASP A 61 7.61 11.44 -1.32
N ILE A 62 6.63 11.23 -0.42
CA ILE A 62 5.55 10.25 -0.65
C ILE A 62 4.78 10.53 -1.95
N PHE A 63 4.68 11.79 -2.37
CA PHE A 63 3.98 12.19 -3.59
C PHE A 63 4.68 11.76 -4.90
N GLN A 64 5.91 11.23 -4.81
CA GLN A 64 6.64 10.69 -5.96
C GLN A 64 6.22 9.25 -6.29
N PHE A 65 5.50 8.59 -5.40
CA PHE A 65 5.17 7.17 -5.51
C PHE A 65 3.67 6.96 -5.73
N PRO A 66 3.25 6.26 -6.79
CA PRO A 66 1.83 5.98 -7.02
C PRO A 66 1.25 4.99 -5.99
N LEU A 67 2.12 4.16 -5.38
CA LEU A 67 1.74 3.18 -4.37
C LEU A 67 2.77 3.15 -3.24
N LEU A 68 2.26 3.25 -2.01
CA LEU A 68 2.99 3.03 -0.79
C LEU A 68 2.59 1.68 -0.18
N HIS A 69 3.57 0.92 0.28
CA HIS A 69 3.37 -0.34 0.98
C HIS A 69 3.74 -0.17 2.46
N MET A 70 2.82 -0.49 3.33
CA MET A 70 2.98 -0.46 4.76
C MET A 70 2.77 -1.86 5.33
N THR A 71 3.64 -2.32 6.19
CA THR A 71 3.56 -3.63 6.82
C THR A 71 4.14 -3.59 8.23
N GLY A 72 3.87 -4.58 9.05
CA GLY A 72 4.50 -4.75 10.35
C GLY A 72 3.65 -5.48 11.37
N HIS A 73 4.17 -5.51 12.59
CA HIS A 73 3.51 -6.00 13.79
C HIS A 73 3.34 -4.85 14.80
N GLY A 74 2.21 -4.83 15.50
CA GLY A 74 1.98 -3.93 16.63
C GLY A 74 1.93 -2.45 16.28
N ASN A 75 2.45 -1.63 17.16
CA ASN A 75 2.21 -0.19 17.23
C ASN A 75 2.54 0.60 15.96
N VAL A 76 1.57 1.41 15.56
CA VAL A 76 1.71 2.47 14.56
C VAL A 76 1.41 3.80 15.23
N PHE A 77 2.11 4.83 14.85
CA PHE A 77 1.86 6.19 15.30
C PHE A 77 2.08 7.19 14.18
N PHE A 78 1.08 8.03 13.94
CA PHE A 78 1.16 9.22 13.08
C PHE A 78 1.01 10.48 13.95
N SER A 79 1.93 11.43 13.80
CA SER A 79 1.69 12.78 14.27
C SER A 79 0.57 13.45 13.46
N GLU A 80 0.04 14.59 13.92
CA GLU A 80 -0.94 15.36 13.15
C GLU A 80 -0.41 15.71 11.75
N THR A 81 0.85 16.12 11.67
CA THR A 81 1.51 16.42 10.39
C THR A 81 1.66 15.19 9.50
N ASP A 82 1.99 14.02 10.07
CA ASP A 82 2.08 12.77 9.31
C ASP A 82 0.70 12.40 8.74
N ALA A 83 -0.36 12.53 9.55
CA ALA A 83 -1.73 12.21 9.14
C ALA A 83 -2.23 13.18 8.06
N GLU A 84 -2.00 14.48 8.20
CA GLU A 84 -2.35 15.49 7.20
C GLU A 84 -1.62 15.22 5.87
N ASN A 85 -0.31 14.95 5.92
CA ASN A 85 0.49 14.66 4.74
C ASN A 85 -0.02 13.41 4.01
N LEU A 86 -0.33 12.35 4.76
CA LEU A 86 -0.88 11.11 4.19
C LEU A 86 -2.28 11.32 3.62
N SER A 87 -3.13 12.11 4.27
CA SER A 87 -4.45 12.49 3.77
C SER A 87 -4.34 13.20 2.42
N ASN A 88 -3.48 14.20 2.32
CA ASN A 88 -3.23 14.95 1.09
C ASN A 88 -2.71 14.03 -0.04
N TYR A 89 -1.80 13.10 0.29
CA TYR A 89 -1.31 12.11 -0.67
C TYR A 89 -2.44 11.24 -1.23
N LEU A 90 -3.30 10.69 -0.37
CA LEU A 90 -4.38 9.80 -0.77
C LEU A 90 -5.47 10.55 -1.57
N ILE A 91 -5.83 11.76 -1.16
CA ILE A 91 -6.78 12.63 -1.90
C ILE A 91 -6.22 13.00 -3.29
N SER A 92 -4.91 13.15 -3.41
CA SER A 92 -4.24 13.44 -4.70
C SER A 92 -4.15 12.23 -5.64
N GLY A 93 -4.72 11.08 -5.26
CA GLY A 93 -4.75 9.86 -6.09
C GLY A 93 -3.66 8.84 -5.76
N GLY A 94 -2.92 9.03 -4.67
CA GLY A 94 -2.00 8.03 -4.14
C GLY A 94 -2.74 6.80 -3.61
N PHE A 95 -2.06 5.67 -3.57
CA PHE A 95 -2.62 4.41 -3.04
C PHE A 95 -1.76 3.89 -1.89
N LEU A 96 -2.40 3.56 -0.77
CA LEU A 96 -1.75 2.92 0.38
C LEU A 96 -2.25 1.48 0.53
N HIS A 97 -1.32 0.53 0.43
CA HIS A 97 -1.54 -0.87 0.77
C HIS A 97 -0.98 -1.15 2.16
N ILE A 98 -1.81 -1.69 3.05
CA ILE A 98 -1.44 -2.03 4.41
C ILE A 98 -1.57 -3.55 4.58
N ASP A 99 -0.50 -4.19 5.01
CA ASP A 99 -0.41 -5.62 5.27
C ASP A 99 -0.10 -5.86 6.76
N ASP A 100 -1.14 -6.22 7.51
CA ASP A 100 -1.00 -6.58 8.93
C ASP A 100 -0.40 -7.98 9.03
N ASN A 101 0.85 -8.08 9.46
CA ASN A 101 1.48 -9.36 9.72
C ASN A 101 0.85 -10.07 10.91
N TYR A 102 0.62 -9.35 11.99
CA TYR A 102 -0.17 -9.77 13.15
C TYR A 102 -0.22 -8.64 14.20
N GLY A 103 -1.43 -8.24 14.57
CA GLY A 103 -1.66 -7.33 15.69
C GLY A 103 -1.39 -5.85 15.41
N MET A 104 -1.26 -5.44 14.17
CA MET A 104 -1.17 -4.04 13.76
C MET A 104 -2.56 -3.39 13.59
N GLU A 105 -3.58 -4.19 13.25
CA GLU A 105 -4.93 -3.74 12.91
C GLU A 105 -5.54 -2.75 13.91
N PRO A 106 -5.54 -2.98 15.25
CA PRO A 106 -6.16 -2.03 16.17
C PRO A 106 -5.44 -0.68 16.20
N TYR A 107 -4.12 -0.66 16.02
CA TYR A 107 -3.35 0.59 16.00
C TYR A 107 -3.54 1.36 14.71
N ILE A 108 -3.42 0.70 13.57
CA ILE A 108 -3.56 1.38 12.28
C ILE A 108 -4.98 1.90 12.06
N THR A 109 -6.00 1.22 12.59
CA THR A 109 -7.39 1.68 12.52
C THR A 109 -7.56 3.03 13.23
N GLU A 110 -6.99 3.19 14.42
CA GLU A 110 -7.01 4.46 15.16
C GLU A 110 -6.20 5.55 14.44
N GLU A 111 -5.05 5.20 13.88
CA GLU A 111 -4.22 6.17 13.16
C GLU A 111 -4.87 6.62 11.84
N LEU A 112 -5.59 5.75 11.15
CA LEU A 112 -6.35 6.11 9.95
C LEU A 112 -7.52 7.06 10.26
N LYS A 113 -8.05 7.07 11.49
CA LYS A 113 -9.02 8.07 11.93
C LYS A 113 -8.45 9.48 12.01
N LYS A 114 -7.15 9.64 12.22
CA LYS A 114 -6.50 10.95 12.12
C LYS A 114 -6.36 11.40 10.66
N VAL A 115 -6.18 10.45 9.74
CA VAL A 115 -6.06 10.72 8.29
C VAL A 115 -7.41 11.10 7.69
N PHE A 116 -8.48 10.37 8.05
CA PHE A 116 -9.85 10.60 7.62
C PHE A 116 -10.83 10.42 8.80
N PRO A 117 -11.06 11.48 9.59
CA PRO A 117 -11.87 11.39 10.82
C PRO A 117 -13.31 10.90 10.59
N ASP A 118 -13.88 11.24 9.45
CA ASP A 118 -15.29 10.94 9.10
C ASP A 118 -15.47 9.64 8.32
N LYS A 119 -14.40 8.84 8.16
CA LYS A 119 -14.44 7.61 7.39
C LYS A 119 -14.16 6.39 8.26
N ASP A 120 -14.81 5.29 7.92
CA ASP A 120 -14.58 3.97 8.53
C ASP A 120 -13.98 3.01 7.52
N LEU A 121 -13.20 2.06 8.03
CA LEU A 121 -12.79 0.90 7.25
C LEU A 121 -14.00 -0.01 7.00
N VAL A 122 -14.23 -0.33 5.74
CA VAL A 122 -15.34 -1.21 5.31
C VAL A 122 -14.76 -2.54 4.86
N GLU A 123 -15.27 -3.64 5.41
CA GLU A 123 -14.83 -4.97 4.97
C GLU A 123 -15.24 -5.21 3.51
N LEU A 124 -14.28 -5.60 2.69
CA LEU A 124 -14.51 -5.89 1.27
C LEU A 124 -15.17 -7.27 1.11
N PRO A 125 -16.37 -7.36 0.50
CA PRO A 125 -17.01 -8.64 0.27
C PRO A 125 -16.21 -9.48 -0.74
N LYS A 126 -16.36 -10.80 -0.69
CA LYS A 126 -15.67 -11.74 -1.61
C LYS A 126 -15.94 -11.44 -3.09
N SER A 127 -17.08 -10.82 -3.38
CA SER A 127 -17.45 -10.38 -4.74
C SER A 127 -16.75 -9.09 -5.18
N HIS A 128 -16.02 -8.41 -4.29
CA HIS A 128 -15.37 -7.17 -4.63
C HIS A 128 -14.40 -7.36 -5.80
N VAL A 129 -14.35 -6.38 -6.69
CA VAL A 129 -13.59 -6.44 -7.94
C VAL A 129 -12.09 -6.74 -7.72
N ILE A 130 -11.52 -6.24 -6.64
CA ILE A 130 -10.08 -6.44 -6.32
C ILE A 130 -9.68 -7.92 -6.26
N PHE A 131 -10.61 -8.81 -5.85
CA PHE A 131 -10.34 -10.24 -5.78
C PHE A 131 -10.50 -10.97 -7.13
N ASN A 132 -10.85 -10.24 -8.20
CA ASN A 132 -11.21 -10.85 -9.47
C ASN A 132 -10.64 -10.09 -10.69
N MET A 133 -9.76 -9.12 -10.50
CA MET A 133 -9.23 -8.28 -11.59
C MET A 133 -8.28 -9.04 -12.52
N VAL A 134 -7.26 -9.66 -11.97
CA VAL A 134 -6.24 -10.41 -12.72
C VAL A 134 -6.43 -11.91 -12.52
N TYR A 135 -6.45 -12.34 -11.28
CA TYR A 135 -6.76 -13.71 -10.90
C TYR A 135 -8.11 -13.77 -10.22
N LYS A 136 -8.73 -14.94 -10.27
CA LYS A 136 -10.04 -15.14 -9.66
C LYS A 136 -9.89 -15.82 -8.30
N PHE A 137 -10.26 -15.11 -7.27
CA PHE A 137 -10.33 -15.60 -5.88
C PHE A 137 -11.80 -15.69 -5.42
N PRO A 138 -12.57 -16.66 -5.89
CA PRO A 138 -14.02 -16.73 -5.64
C PRO A 138 -14.36 -16.95 -4.16
N LYS A 139 -13.38 -17.35 -3.37
CA LYS A 139 -13.51 -17.50 -1.90
C LYS A 139 -13.01 -16.28 -1.13
N GLY A 140 -12.53 -15.22 -1.81
CA GLY A 140 -11.84 -14.07 -1.23
C GLY A 140 -10.37 -14.37 -0.97
N LEU A 141 -9.74 -13.62 -0.05
CA LEU A 141 -8.33 -13.78 0.29
C LEU A 141 -7.99 -15.20 0.75
N PRO A 142 -6.86 -15.77 0.31
CA PRO A 142 -6.33 -16.99 0.89
C PRO A 142 -5.82 -16.74 2.32
N LYS A 143 -6.05 -17.70 3.22
CA LYS A 143 -5.42 -17.69 4.55
C LYS A 143 -3.97 -18.17 4.40
N ILE A 144 -3.02 -17.34 4.76
CA ILE A 144 -1.59 -17.65 4.67
C ILE A 144 -1.04 -18.03 6.05
N HIS A 145 -1.42 -17.28 7.11
CA HIS A 145 -1.00 -17.54 8.48
C HIS A 145 -2.19 -17.92 9.36
N GLU A 146 -1.96 -18.81 10.31
CA GLU A 146 -2.97 -19.41 11.18
C GLU A 146 -2.81 -18.95 12.64
N HIS A 147 -2.56 -17.64 12.86
CA HIS A 147 -2.28 -17.13 14.21
C HIS A 147 -3.48 -17.15 15.14
N ASP A 148 -4.67 -16.91 14.64
CA ASP A 148 -5.87 -16.68 15.45
C ASP A 148 -7.07 -17.56 15.08
N GLY A 149 -6.92 -18.45 14.11
CA GLY A 149 -7.99 -19.31 13.60
C GLY A 149 -9.12 -18.57 12.87
N LYS A 150 -9.04 -17.24 12.73
CA LYS A 150 -10.05 -16.45 12.04
C LYS A 150 -9.86 -16.50 10.50
N ARG A 151 -10.92 -16.17 9.78
CA ARG A 151 -10.85 -16.02 8.33
C ARG A 151 -10.00 -14.82 7.93
N PRO A 152 -9.39 -14.81 6.74
CA PRO A 152 -8.73 -13.62 6.22
C PRO A 152 -9.77 -12.53 5.92
N GLN A 153 -9.40 -11.29 6.16
CA GLN A 153 -10.25 -10.11 5.92
C GLN A 153 -9.44 -9.08 5.14
N ALA A 154 -10.14 -8.35 4.28
CA ALA A 154 -9.59 -7.15 3.66
C ALA A 154 -10.56 -6.00 3.92
N PHE A 155 -10.01 -4.86 4.20
CA PHE A 155 -10.77 -3.63 4.44
C PHE A 155 -10.37 -2.57 3.41
N GLY A 156 -11.30 -1.72 3.06
CA GLY A 156 -11.07 -0.55 2.23
C GLY A 156 -11.55 0.70 2.95
N LEU A 157 -10.83 1.79 2.76
CA LEU A 157 -11.29 3.13 3.08
C LEU A 157 -11.57 3.84 1.77
N PHE A 158 -12.78 4.38 1.62
CA PHE A 158 -13.23 5.00 0.38
C PHE A 158 -13.39 6.50 0.57
N HIS A 159 -12.74 7.26 -0.28
CA HIS A 159 -12.85 8.72 -0.32
C HIS A 159 -13.25 9.13 -1.72
N GLU A 160 -14.44 9.73 -1.85
CA GLU A 160 -15.08 10.21 -3.10
C GLU A 160 -14.91 9.29 -4.33
N ASN A 161 -15.99 9.00 -5.00
CA ASN A 161 -16.01 8.23 -6.25
C ASN A 161 -16.02 9.16 -7.45
#